data_348c084f1bdfd8f46d8356d31e62b59a
#
_entry.id   348c084f1bdfd8f46d8356d31e62b59a
#
_cell.length_a   1.000
_cell.length_b   1.000
_cell.length_c   1.000
_cell.angle_alpha   90.00
_cell.angle_beta   90.00
_cell.angle_gamma   90.00
#
_symmetry.space_group_name_H-M   'P 1'
#
loop_
_entity.id
_entity.type
_entity.pdbx_description
1 polymer ?
#
loop_
_entity_poly.entity_id
_entity_poly.type
_entity_poly.pdbx_seq_one_letter_code
_entity_poly.pdbx_strand_id
1 'polypeptide(L)'
;MKMHKSLIGKAVKKAMVVSCLVAVTTSGALAAVDVDPKIAPYQKTSGVSGNVDSIGSDTLNNLMTFWAESFRKEYPNVRIQIEGKGSSTAPPALIAGTAQLGPMSRTMKNEEEDAFVSKYGYKPTRIGVALDSLAVFVNKDNPLKSLSLPQVDAIFSKTHKGGIAQDYVTWGQLGLTGEWENLPLSLFGRNSASGTYGFFKEHALSKGDYKDTVKEQPGSASVVMGVTENRSGIGYSGIGYKTSGVKAIALSAKEGEAAAEPNYENVLSGKYPLSRTLYIYVGKEPNKPLPAVTAEFLKFVLSKEGQEIVVKDGYLPLPSEVVEKELAKLN
;
A
#
# COMPACT_ATOMS: atom_id res chain seq x y z
N MET A 1 -83.74 -23.47 52.24
CA MET A 1 -83.95 -22.21 53.02
C MET A 1 -82.66 -21.41 53.03
N LYS A 2 -82.74 -20.20 52.50
CA LYS A 2 -81.80 -19.07 52.65
C LYS A 2 -80.38 -19.28 52.04
N MET A 3 -80.11 -18.66 50.94
CA MET A 3 -79.81 -17.23 50.62
C MET A 3 -78.31 -16.87 50.78
N HIS A 4 -77.73 -16.52 49.65
CA HIS A 4 -76.91 -15.36 49.37
C HIS A 4 -75.50 -15.26 50.05
N LYS A 5 -74.44 -15.01 49.31
CA LYS A 5 -74.03 -13.75 48.61
C LYS A 5 -72.74 -13.98 47.77
N SER A 6 -72.79 -13.36 46.62
CA SER A 6 -71.72 -12.99 45.73
C SER A 6 -70.61 -12.17 46.41
N LEU A 7 -69.36 -12.40 46.02
CA LEU A 7 -68.32 -11.36 46.03
C LEU A 7 -67.35 -11.57 44.84
N ILE A 8 -67.35 -10.58 44.02
CA ILE A 8 -66.55 -10.37 42.83
C ILE A 8 -65.11 -10.10 43.28
N GLY A 9 -64.16 -10.90 42.87
CA GLY A 9 -62.71 -10.64 43.03
C GLY A 9 -62.11 -10.25 41.71
N LYS A 10 -61.63 -9.03 41.60
CA LYS A 10 -60.96 -8.42 40.44
C LYS A 10 -59.65 -9.15 40.14
N ALA A 11 -59.54 -9.72 38.96
CA ALA A 11 -58.26 -10.21 38.39
C ALA A 11 -57.47 -9.04 37.85
N VAL A 12 -56.35 -8.72 38.51
CA VAL A 12 -55.35 -7.77 38.01
C VAL A 12 -54.47 -8.50 37.00
N LYS A 13 -54.62 -8.20 35.71
CA LYS A 13 -53.72 -8.62 34.66
C LYS A 13 -52.43 -7.81 34.75
N LYS A 14 -51.32 -8.42 35.20
CA LYS A 14 -49.98 -7.86 35.04
C LYS A 14 -49.59 -8.04 33.54
N ALA A 15 -49.55 -6.94 32.82
CA ALA A 15 -48.96 -6.86 31.51
C ALA A 15 -47.43 -6.89 31.67
N MET A 16 -46.83 -7.97 31.22
CA MET A 16 -45.36 -8.13 31.13
C MET A 16 -44.92 -7.44 29.85
N VAL A 17 -44.36 -6.23 29.96
CA VAL A 17 -43.70 -5.53 28.84
C VAL A 17 -42.34 -6.20 28.61
N VAL A 18 -42.24 -7.03 27.59
CA VAL A 18 -40.97 -7.56 27.10
C VAL A 18 -40.33 -6.46 26.24
N SER A 19 -39.39 -5.74 26.83
CA SER A 19 -38.54 -4.82 26.10
C SER A 19 -37.54 -5.64 25.27
N CYS A 20 -37.82 -5.84 23.99
CA CYS A 20 -36.81 -6.31 23.02
C CYS A 20 -35.76 -5.22 22.81
N LEU A 21 -34.63 -5.35 23.48
CA LEU A 21 -33.42 -4.60 23.13
C LEU A 21 -32.95 -5.11 21.75
N VAL A 22 -33.26 -4.38 20.69
CA VAL A 22 -32.67 -4.58 19.38
C VAL A 22 -31.24 -4.02 19.47
N ALA A 23 -30.27 -4.92 19.67
CA ALA A 23 -28.86 -4.57 19.50
C ALA A 23 -28.64 -4.30 18.00
N VAL A 24 -28.63 -3.03 17.62
CA VAL A 24 -28.16 -2.60 16.30
C VAL A 24 -26.65 -2.84 16.27
N THR A 25 -26.25 -3.99 15.78
CA THR A 25 -24.85 -4.21 15.37
C THR A 25 -24.61 -3.34 14.14
N THR A 26 -24.06 -2.15 14.34
CA THR A 26 -23.48 -1.39 13.25
C THR A 26 -22.26 -2.16 12.77
N SER A 27 -22.45 -3.02 11.78
CA SER A 27 -21.35 -3.49 10.93
C SER A 27 -20.80 -2.22 10.29
N GLY A 28 -19.66 -1.75 10.81
CA GLY A 28 -18.90 -0.70 10.17
C GLY A 28 -18.46 -1.22 8.79
N ALA A 29 -19.27 -0.93 7.77
CA ALA A 29 -18.80 -0.99 6.42
C ALA A 29 -17.58 -0.06 6.36
N LEU A 30 -16.39 -0.61 6.09
CA LEU A 30 -15.24 0.20 5.73
C LEU A 30 -15.72 1.09 4.58
N ALA A 31 -15.80 2.39 4.82
CA ALA A 31 -16.17 3.33 3.78
C ALA A 31 -15.20 3.10 2.61
N ALA A 32 -15.76 2.90 1.43
CA ALA A 32 -14.95 2.82 0.22
C ALA A 32 -14.11 4.10 0.15
N VAL A 33 -12.83 3.97 -0.13
CA VAL A 33 -11.96 5.13 -0.31
C VAL A 33 -12.38 5.80 -1.61
N ASP A 34 -12.87 7.02 -1.52
CA ASP A 34 -13.27 7.81 -2.69
C ASP A 34 -12.14 8.77 -3.11
N VAL A 35 -12.06 9.03 -4.40
CA VAL A 35 -11.18 10.06 -4.95
C VAL A 35 -11.68 11.44 -4.52
N ASP A 36 -10.78 12.32 -4.10
CA ASP A 36 -11.13 13.70 -3.74
C ASP A 36 -11.91 14.37 -4.89
N PRO A 37 -13.15 14.84 -4.65
CA PRO A 37 -14.01 15.39 -5.70
C PRO A 37 -13.48 16.68 -6.34
N LYS A 38 -12.47 17.32 -5.73
CA LYS A 38 -11.79 18.49 -6.28
C LYS A 38 -10.79 18.15 -7.37
N ILE A 39 -10.39 16.89 -7.51
CA ILE A 39 -9.49 16.46 -8.59
C ILE A 39 -10.25 16.55 -9.92
N ALA A 40 -9.70 17.33 -10.85
CA ALA A 40 -10.32 17.55 -12.15
C ALA A 40 -10.31 16.28 -13.00
N PRO A 41 -11.36 16.05 -13.83
CA PRO A 41 -11.35 15.03 -14.86
C PRO A 41 -10.24 15.28 -15.89
N TYR A 42 -9.78 14.20 -16.51
CA TYR A 42 -8.79 14.30 -17.58
C TYR A 42 -9.34 15.06 -18.79
N GLN A 43 -8.57 16.03 -19.27
CA GLN A 43 -8.91 16.79 -20.46
C GLN A 43 -8.03 16.34 -21.63
N LYS A 44 -8.64 15.59 -22.54
CA LYS A 44 -7.95 15.06 -23.73
C LYS A 44 -7.48 16.19 -24.66
N THR A 45 -6.22 16.07 -25.12
CA THR A 45 -5.65 16.98 -26.13
C THR A 45 -5.43 16.24 -27.45
N SER A 46 -5.32 16.98 -28.55
CA SER A 46 -5.02 16.40 -29.87
C SER A 46 -3.53 16.20 -30.08
N GLY A 47 -3.16 15.34 -31.05
CA GLY A 47 -1.76 15.17 -31.48
C GLY A 47 -0.88 14.30 -30.57
N VAL A 48 -1.49 13.53 -29.66
CA VAL A 48 -0.76 12.64 -28.76
C VAL A 48 -0.64 11.25 -29.40
N SER A 49 0.58 10.84 -29.65
CA SER A 49 0.93 9.52 -30.21
C SER A 49 2.38 9.18 -29.90
N GLY A 50 2.77 7.93 -30.11
CA GLY A 50 4.14 7.45 -29.95
C GLY A 50 4.31 6.35 -28.93
N ASN A 51 5.58 6.00 -28.67
CA ASN A 51 5.95 4.93 -27.76
C ASN A 51 6.54 5.52 -26.47
N VAL A 52 6.26 4.88 -25.35
CA VAL A 52 6.83 5.20 -24.04
C VAL A 52 7.23 3.90 -23.36
N ASP A 53 8.44 3.83 -22.87
CA ASP A 53 8.95 2.71 -22.10
C ASP A 53 8.98 3.08 -20.63
N SER A 54 8.43 2.19 -19.80
CA SER A 54 8.36 2.30 -18.35
C SER A 54 9.13 1.14 -17.73
N ILE A 55 10.23 1.44 -17.04
CA ILE A 55 11.08 0.44 -16.38
C ILE A 55 11.25 0.82 -14.92
N GLY A 56 10.92 -0.09 -14.01
CA GLY A 56 11.09 0.18 -12.59
C GLY A 56 10.35 -0.73 -11.64
N SER A 57 9.62 -0.15 -10.70
CA SER A 57 9.02 -0.83 -9.56
C SER A 57 7.96 -1.86 -9.93
N ASP A 58 8.14 -3.08 -9.45
CA ASP A 58 7.10 -4.12 -9.47
C ASP A 58 5.86 -3.71 -8.63
N THR A 59 6.06 -2.97 -7.54
CA THR A 59 4.96 -2.47 -6.71
C THR A 59 3.93 -1.67 -7.52
N LEU A 60 4.38 -0.88 -8.52
CA LEU A 60 3.51 -0.10 -9.39
C LEU A 60 3.11 -0.87 -10.68
N ASN A 61 3.56 -2.10 -10.86
CA ASN A 61 3.40 -2.79 -12.16
C ASN A 61 1.93 -2.89 -12.60
N ASN A 62 1.03 -3.25 -11.69
CA ASN A 62 -0.40 -3.31 -11.99
C ASN A 62 -0.98 -1.93 -12.27
N LEU A 63 -0.67 -0.93 -11.43
CA LEU A 63 -1.10 0.46 -11.64
C LEU A 63 -0.65 0.99 -13.00
N MET A 64 0.63 0.82 -13.34
CA MET A 64 1.17 1.24 -14.63
C MET A 64 0.43 0.57 -15.79
N THR A 65 0.11 -0.72 -15.66
CA THR A 65 -0.64 -1.49 -16.66
C THR A 65 -2.06 -0.93 -16.83
N PHE A 66 -2.79 -0.72 -15.74
CA PHE A 66 -4.16 -0.21 -15.79
C PHE A 66 -4.23 1.23 -16.31
N TRP A 67 -3.29 2.08 -15.91
CA TRP A 67 -3.16 3.43 -16.47
C TRP A 67 -2.86 3.40 -17.97
N ALA A 68 -1.91 2.56 -18.41
CA ALA A 68 -1.56 2.42 -19.81
C ALA A 68 -2.73 1.90 -20.65
N GLU A 69 -3.46 0.90 -20.16
CA GLU A 69 -4.65 0.37 -20.83
C GLU A 69 -5.76 1.42 -20.96
N SER A 70 -6.00 2.19 -19.89
CA SER A 70 -7.02 3.25 -19.90
C SER A 70 -6.59 4.44 -20.76
N PHE A 71 -5.33 4.85 -20.69
CA PHE A 71 -4.78 5.91 -21.52
C PHE A 71 -4.82 5.55 -23.02
N ARG A 72 -4.59 4.29 -23.37
CA ARG A 72 -4.67 3.82 -24.76
C ARG A 72 -6.10 3.87 -25.32
N LYS A 73 -7.15 3.81 -24.48
CA LYS A 73 -8.54 4.03 -24.94
C LYS A 73 -8.74 5.46 -25.38
N GLU A 74 -8.08 6.42 -24.72
CA GLU A 74 -8.08 7.83 -25.11
C GLU A 74 -7.21 8.08 -26.36
N TYR A 75 -6.07 7.39 -26.45
CA TYR A 75 -5.06 7.57 -27.50
C TYR A 75 -4.66 6.23 -28.13
N PRO A 76 -5.44 5.72 -29.10
CA PRO A 76 -5.19 4.40 -29.71
C PRO A 76 -3.81 4.25 -30.38
N ASN A 77 -3.19 5.35 -30.78
CA ASN A 77 -1.87 5.39 -31.42
C ASN A 77 -0.71 5.51 -30.42
N VAL A 78 -0.98 5.40 -29.12
CA VAL A 78 0.03 5.37 -28.07
C VAL A 78 0.32 3.93 -27.65
N ARG A 79 1.60 3.59 -27.51
CA ARG A 79 2.06 2.32 -26.98
C ARG A 79 2.91 2.59 -25.74
N ILE A 80 2.53 1.99 -24.62
CA ILE A 80 3.33 2.02 -23.39
C ILE A 80 3.78 0.60 -23.08
N GLN A 81 5.11 0.38 -23.03
CA GLN A 81 5.70 -0.87 -22.58
C GLN A 81 6.06 -0.77 -21.10
N ILE A 82 5.76 -1.81 -20.33
CA ILE A 82 5.94 -1.81 -18.87
C ILE A 82 6.81 -2.98 -18.47
N GLU A 83 7.85 -2.68 -17.68
CA GLU A 83 8.77 -3.65 -17.12
C GLU A 83 8.95 -3.38 -15.61
N GLY A 84 8.37 -4.27 -14.78
CA GLY A 84 8.36 -4.14 -13.32
C GLY A 84 9.38 -5.04 -12.63
N LYS A 85 10.69 -4.77 -12.77
CA LYS A 85 11.77 -5.59 -12.18
C LYS A 85 12.35 -5.06 -10.87
N GLY A 86 11.82 -3.98 -10.36
CA GLY A 86 12.24 -3.36 -9.10
C GLY A 86 12.69 -1.92 -9.28
N SER A 87 12.52 -1.10 -8.24
CA SER A 87 12.84 0.34 -8.30
C SER A 87 14.29 0.63 -8.68
N SER A 88 15.22 -0.28 -8.37
CA SER A 88 16.65 -0.10 -8.70
C SER A 88 16.95 -0.19 -10.21
N THR A 89 16.00 -0.64 -11.03
CA THR A 89 16.15 -0.67 -12.49
C THR A 89 15.75 0.66 -13.17
N ALA A 90 14.99 1.50 -12.47
CA ALA A 90 14.51 2.78 -13.02
C ALA A 90 15.64 3.80 -13.27
N PRO A 91 16.54 4.10 -12.29
CA PRO A 91 17.60 5.08 -12.52
C PRO A 91 18.51 4.74 -13.70
N PRO A 92 19.09 3.53 -13.84
CA PRO A 92 19.93 3.23 -14.99
C PRO A 92 19.17 3.27 -16.32
N ALA A 93 17.89 2.88 -16.36
CA ALA A 93 17.08 2.94 -17.58
C ALA A 93 16.80 4.39 -18.01
N LEU A 94 16.50 5.29 -17.07
CA LEU A 94 16.35 6.72 -17.32
C LEU A 94 17.66 7.35 -17.80
N ILE A 95 18.79 7.01 -17.15
CA ILE A 95 20.12 7.51 -17.53
C ILE A 95 20.53 7.03 -18.92
N ALA A 96 20.25 5.78 -19.25
CA ALA A 96 20.53 5.23 -20.57
C ALA A 96 19.56 5.73 -21.66
N GLY A 97 18.44 6.38 -21.27
CA GLY A 97 17.40 6.80 -22.21
C GLY A 97 16.55 5.64 -22.75
N THR A 98 16.67 4.44 -22.18
CA THR A 98 15.86 3.27 -22.54
C THR A 98 14.49 3.25 -21.93
N ALA A 99 14.22 4.12 -20.96
CA ALA A 99 12.89 4.39 -20.42
C ALA A 99 12.64 5.89 -20.30
N GLN A 100 11.38 6.31 -20.51
CA GLN A 100 10.91 7.68 -20.30
C GLN A 100 10.23 7.81 -18.94
N LEU A 101 9.73 6.70 -18.41
CA LEU A 101 9.06 6.64 -17.11
C LEU A 101 9.83 5.67 -16.20
N GLY A 102 10.18 6.14 -15.01
CA GLY A 102 10.84 5.35 -13.97
C GLY A 102 9.95 5.20 -12.74
N PRO A 103 8.99 4.26 -12.69
CA PRO A 103 8.18 4.03 -11.49
C PRO A 103 9.05 3.50 -10.35
N MET A 104 8.88 4.08 -9.15
CA MET A 104 9.64 3.73 -7.95
C MET A 104 8.76 3.71 -6.71
N SER A 105 8.97 2.73 -5.84
CA SER A 105 8.29 2.59 -4.55
C SER A 105 9.17 3.03 -3.36
N ARG A 106 10.19 3.78 -3.63
CA ARG A 106 11.06 4.57 -2.76
C ARG A 106 11.56 5.80 -3.51
N THR A 107 12.14 6.75 -2.82
CA THR A 107 12.90 7.81 -3.49
C THR A 107 14.16 7.26 -4.13
N MET A 108 14.67 7.91 -5.17
CA MET A 108 16.03 7.67 -5.65
C MET A 108 17.01 7.86 -4.50
N LYS A 109 18.05 7.05 -4.47
CA LYS A 109 19.18 7.26 -3.58
C LYS A 109 20.04 8.41 -4.10
N ASN A 110 20.84 9.02 -3.24
CA ASN A 110 21.69 10.13 -3.64
C ASN A 110 22.62 9.76 -4.81
N GLU A 111 23.25 8.59 -4.75
CA GLU A 111 24.14 8.09 -5.81
C GLU A 111 23.40 7.83 -7.15
N GLU A 112 22.11 7.46 -7.11
CA GLU A 112 21.29 7.29 -8.31
C GLU A 112 20.91 8.65 -8.93
N GLU A 113 20.59 9.63 -8.08
CA GLU A 113 20.30 11.02 -8.51
C GLU A 113 21.55 11.70 -9.05
N ASP A 114 22.69 11.57 -8.36
CA ASP A 114 23.98 12.14 -8.77
C ASP A 114 24.44 11.57 -10.13
N ALA A 115 24.24 10.27 -10.36
CA ALA A 115 24.54 9.64 -11.66
C ALA A 115 23.67 10.23 -12.79
N PHE A 116 22.38 10.47 -12.52
CA PHE A 116 21.50 11.12 -13.49
C PHE A 116 21.94 12.58 -13.76
N VAL A 117 22.24 13.33 -12.70
CA VAL A 117 22.73 14.72 -12.81
C VAL A 117 24.06 14.79 -13.58
N SER A 118 24.97 13.85 -13.33
CA SER A 118 26.25 13.75 -14.05
C SER A 118 26.04 13.55 -15.56
N LYS A 119 25.00 12.83 -15.96
CA LYS A 119 24.68 12.58 -17.36
C LYS A 119 23.99 13.73 -18.05
N TYR A 120 23.03 14.37 -17.37
CA TYR A 120 22.09 15.32 -18.00
C TYR A 120 22.27 16.76 -17.55
N GLY A 121 23.00 17.03 -16.45
CA GLY A 121 23.21 18.37 -15.92
C GLY A 121 22.03 18.92 -15.08
N TYR A 122 20.99 18.13 -14.87
CA TYR A 122 19.83 18.49 -14.05
C TYR A 122 19.29 17.28 -13.29
N LYS A 123 18.49 17.53 -12.24
CA LYS A 123 17.88 16.44 -11.45
C LYS A 123 16.67 15.84 -12.15
N PRO A 124 16.44 14.50 -12.02
CA PRO A 124 15.22 13.91 -12.51
C PRO A 124 14.01 14.45 -11.74
N THR A 125 12.90 14.68 -12.44
CA THR A 125 11.67 15.16 -11.82
C THR A 125 10.92 13.98 -11.19
N ARG A 126 10.64 14.09 -9.90
CA ARG A 126 9.89 13.12 -9.11
C ARG A 126 8.42 13.53 -9.04
N ILE A 127 7.53 12.68 -9.55
CA ILE A 127 6.08 12.86 -9.52
C ILE A 127 5.49 11.83 -8.56
N GLY A 128 4.82 12.28 -7.49
CA GLY A 128 4.01 11.44 -6.62
C GLY A 128 2.71 11.05 -7.33
N VAL A 129 2.37 9.77 -7.36
CA VAL A 129 1.25 9.27 -8.17
C VAL A 129 0.20 8.51 -7.37
N ALA A 130 0.54 7.98 -6.20
CA ALA A 130 -0.36 7.27 -5.30
C ALA A 130 0.23 7.22 -3.89
N LEU A 131 -0.61 6.97 -2.89
CA LEU A 131 -0.18 6.61 -1.55
C LEU A 131 -0.27 5.10 -1.34
N ASP A 132 0.64 4.57 -0.55
CA ASP A 132 0.68 3.16 -0.19
C ASP A 132 0.88 3.02 1.33
N SER A 133 0.12 2.13 1.94
CA SER A 133 0.45 1.58 3.25
C SER A 133 1.22 0.28 3.01
N LEU A 134 2.56 0.32 3.16
CA LEU A 134 3.34 -0.91 3.10
C LEU A 134 2.90 -1.83 4.22
N ALA A 135 2.13 -2.87 3.87
CA ALA A 135 1.48 -3.73 4.84
C ALA A 135 2.37 -4.92 5.23
N VAL A 136 2.31 -5.29 6.51
CA VAL A 136 2.74 -6.59 6.99
C VAL A 136 1.53 -7.52 6.92
N PHE A 137 1.66 -8.56 6.12
CA PHE A 137 0.63 -9.56 5.89
C PHE A 137 0.91 -10.83 6.67
N VAL A 138 -0.14 -11.40 7.22
CA VAL A 138 -0.16 -12.77 7.76
C VAL A 138 -1.24 -13.57 7.04
N ASN A 139 -1.17 -14.89 7.12
CA ASN A 139 -2.23 -15.76 6.60
C ASN A 139 -3.59 -15.35 7.18
N LYS A 140 -4.66 -15.45 6.40
CA LYS A 140 -6.02 -15.03 6.81
C LYS A 140 -6.50 -15.66 8.13
N ASP A 141 -6.06 -16.87 8.43
CA ASP A 141 -6.46 -17.64 9.61
C ASP A 141 -5.60 -17.34 10.86
N ASN A 142 -4.52 -16.55 10.72
CA ASN A 142 -3.65 -16.19 11.83
C ASN A 142 -4.39 -15.23 12.80
N PRO A 143 -4.44 -15.51 14.12
CA PRO A 143 -5.19 -14.67 15.06
C PRO A 143 -4.49 -13.34 15.44
N LEU A 144 -3.22 -13.13 15.03
CA LEU A 144 -2.46 -11.90 15.35
C LEU A 144 -3.20 -10.67 14.85
N LYS A 145 -3.27 -9.62 15.66
CA LYS A 145 -3.97 -8.36 15.33
C LYS A 145 -3.02 -7.22 15.01
N SER A 146 -1.91 -7.13 15.72
CA SER A 146 -0.97 -6.01 15.60
C SER A 146 0.46 -6.40 15.94
N LEU A 147 1.41 -5.58 15.46
CA LEU A 147 2.82 -5.59 15.84
C LEU A 147 3.32 -4.16 16.03
N SER A 148 4.32 -3.99 16.87
CA SER A 148 5.15 -2.79 16.86
C SER A 148 6.28 -2.91 15.84
N LEU A 149 6.85 -1.80 15.36
CA LEU A 149 8.04 -1.85 14.49
C LEU A 149 9.24 -2.54 15.15
N PRO A 150 9.52 -2.37 16.47
CA PRO A 150 10.53 -3.19 17.14
C PRO A 150 10.28 -4.71 17.04
N GLN A 151 9.01 -5.15 17.14
CA GLN A 151 8.68 -6.57 16.95
C GLN A 151 8.86 -7.00 15.48
N VAL A 152 8.51 -6.16 14.52
CA VAL A 152 8.76 -6.42 13.10
C VAL A 152 10.26 -6.56 12.82
N ASP A 153 11.10 -5.70 13.42
CA ASP A 153 12.55 -5.80 13.34
C ASP A 153 13.04 -7.11 13.92
N ALA A 154 12.61 -7.50 15.13
CA ALA A 154 12.98 -8.77 15.77
C ALA A 154 12.55 -10.02 14.97
N ILE A 155 11.48 -9.91 14.16
CA ILE A 155 11.02 -10.97 13.25
C ILE A 155 11.91 -11.07 12.01
N PHE A 156 12.20 -9.95 11.33
CA PHE A 156 12.82 -9.95 10.00
C PHE A 156 14.31 -9.64 9.99
N SER A 157 14.85 -8.97 11.02
CA SER A 157 16.25 -8.53 11.09
C SER A 157 17.12 -9.48 11.92
N LYS A 158 18.37 -9.66 11.48
CA LYS A 158 19.41 -10.34 12.27
C LYS A 158 20.24 -9.37 13.12
N THR A 159 20.05 -8.06 12.95
CA THR A 159 20.85 -7.02 13.64
C THR A 159 20.08 -6.34 14.76
N HIS A 160 18.78 -6.52 14.86
CA HIS A 160 17.89 -6.08 15.93
C HIS A 160 18.05 -4.60 16.32
N LYS A 161 18.19 -3.72 15.34
CA LYS A 161 18.38 -2.27 15.59
C LYS A 161 17.12 -1.56 16.09
N GLY A 162 15.97 -2.23 16.03
CA GLY A 162 14.70 -1.73 16.56
C GLY A 162 14.58 -1.76 18.09
N GLY A 163 15.53 -2.40 18.78
CA GLY A 163 15.62 -2.37 20.25
C GLY A 163 15.23 -3.67 20.96
N ILE A 164 14.61 -4.64 20.31
CA ILE A 164 14.34 -5.97 20.86
C ILE A 164 15.52 -6.88 20.49
N ALA A 165 16.34 -7.25 21.48
CA ALA A 165 17.52 -8.08 21.25
C ALA A 165 17.20 -9.56 20.95
N GLN A 166 16.01 -10.02 21.34
CA GLN A 166 15.59 -11.41 21.15
C GLN A 166 15.12 -11.66 19.72
N ASP A 167 15.58 -12.75 19.10
CA ASP A 167 15.00 -13.28 17.87
C ASP A 167 13.57 -13.77 18.09
N TYR A 168 12.66 -13.34 17.23
CA TYR A 168 11.34 -13.95 17.14
C TYR A 168 11.34 -14.98 16.00
N VAL A 169 11.13 -16.23 16.36
CA VAL A 169 11.17 -17.39 15.44
C VAL A 169 9.89 -18.22 15.48
N THR A 170 9.06 -18.05 16.51
CA THR A 170 7.75 -18.71 16.64
C THR A 170 6.64 -17.72 16.92
N TRP A 171 5.43 -18.11 16.58
CA TRP A 171 4.23 -17.32 16.85
C TRP A 171 3.93 -17.20 18.35
N GLY A 172 4.33 -18.17 19.17
CA GLY A 172 4.20 -18.11 20.64
C GLY A 172 4.95 -16.95 21.26
N GLN A 173 6.12 -16.59 20.72
CA GLN A 173 6.89 -15.43 21.19
C GLN A 173 6.16 -14.08 20.93
N LEU A 174 5.17 -14.09 20.01
CA LEU A 174 4.26 -12.97 19.75
C LEU A 174 2.96 -13.06 20.55
N GLY A 175 2.88 -13.95 21.54
CA GLY A 175 1.73 -14.12 22.43
C GLY A 175 0.62 -15.01 21.91
N LEU A 176 0.81 -15.72 20.79
CA LEU A 176 -0.15 -16.69 20.29
C LEU A 176 -0.02 -18.01 21.07
N THR A 177 -1.16 -18.64 21.37
CA THR A 177 -1.25 -19.86 22.17
C THR A 177 -1.86 -21.01 21.38
N GLY A 178 -1.92 -22.20 22.00
CA GLY A 178 -2.51 -23.39 21.42
C GLY A 178 -1.75 -23.88 20.19
N GLU A 179 -2.46 -24.13 19.10
CA GLU A 179 -1.85 -24.65 17.87
C GLU A 179 -0.84 -23.71 17.21
N TRP A 180 -0.86 -22.41 17.57
CA TRP A 180 0.08 -21.40 17.06
C TRP A 180 1.35 -21.29 17.87
N GLU A 181 1.36 -21.70 19.12
CA GLU A 181 2.45 -21.43 20.07
C GLU A 181 3.83 -21.88 19.56
N ASN A 182 3.91 -23.09 19.06
CA ASN A 182 5.14 -23.71 18.58
C ASN A 182 5.34 -23.63 17.06
N LEU A 183 4.42 -22.99 16.32
CA LEU A 183 4.58 -22.84 14.88
C LEU A 183 5.71 -21.87 14.56
N PRO A 184 6.69 -22.26 13.71
CA PRO A 184 7.76 -21.37 13.30
C PRO A 184 7.23 -20.27 12.38
N LEU A 185 7.84 -19.08 12.47
CA LEU A 185 7.60 -17.98 11.53
C LEU A 185 8.20 -18.31 10.17
N SER A 186 7.38 -18.28 9.11
CA SER A 186 7.82 -18.43 7.73
C SER A 186 7.86 -17.05 7.05
N LEU A 187 9.07 -16.52 6.86
CA LEU A 187 9.27 -15.13 6.45
C LEU A 187 9.31 -14.99 4.93
N PHE A 188 8.51 -14.06 4.39
CA PHE A 188 8.49 -13.72 2.97
C PHE A 188 8.82 -12.25 2.78
N GLY A 189 9.79 -11.94 1.92
CA GLY A 189 10.22 -10.60 1.62
C GLY A 189 10.50 -10.41 0.14
N ARG A 190 10.99 -9.22 -0.22
CA ARG A 190 11.38 -8.88 -1.59
C ARG A 190 12.90 -9.01 -1.75
N ASN A 191 13.35 -9.15 -2.97
CA ASN A 191 14.77 -9.11 -3.29
C ASN A 191 15.33 -7.67 -3.27
N SER A 192 16.65 -7.54 -3.32
CA SER A 192 17.35 -6.25 -3.18
C SER A 192 17.13 -5.25 -4.32
N ALA A 193 16.62 -5.68 -5.49
CA ALA A 193 16.24 -4.77 -6.58
C ALA A 193 14.95 -4.00 -6.27
N SER A 194 14.14 -4.51 -5.34
CA SER A 194 12.87 -3.92 -4.95
C SER A 194 13.04 -2.63 -4.14
N GLY A 195 12.31 -1.58 -4.51
CA GLY A 195 12.19 -0.39 -3.66
C GLY A 195 11.48 -0.68 -2.35
N THR A 196 10.54 -1.64 -2.35
CA THR A 196 9.85 -2.10 -1.14
C THR A 196 10.80 -2.78 -0.15
N TYR A 197 11.76 -3.58 -0.64
CA TYR A 197 12.86 -4.11 0.17
C TYR A 197 13.64 -2.97 0.85
N GLY A 198 14.07 -1.98 0.06
CA GLY A 198 14.84 -0.85 0.59
C GLY A 198 14.06 -0.02 1.61
N PHE A 199 12.80 0.30 1.30
CA PHE A 199 11.92 1.05 2.21
C PHE A 199 11.67 0.30 3.51
N PHE A 200 11.36 -1.00 3.46
CA PHE A 200 11.14 -1.81 4.66
C PHE A 200 12.42 -1.92 5.50
N LYS A 201 13.58 -2.14 4.86
CA LYS A 201 14.88 -2.15 5.53
C LYS A 201 15.14 -0.83 6.30
N GLU A 202 14.83 0.30 5.68
CA GLU A 202 15.06 1.61 6.25
C GLU A 202 14.12 1.93 7.42
N HIS A 203 12.82 1.70 7.23
CA HIS A 203 11.78 2.18 8.14
C HIS A 203 11.31 1.14 9.17
N ALA A 204 11.30 -0.15 8.81
CA ALA A 204 10.87 -1.22 9.71
C ALA A 204 12.04 -1.89 10.43
N LEU A 205 13.22 -1.98 9.80
CA LEU A 205 14.41 -2.65 10.37
C LEU A 205 15.48 -1.64 10.82
N SER A 206 15.19 -0.36 10.92
CA SER A 206 16.15 0.68 11.31
C SER A 206 17.49 0.58 10.57
N LYS A 207 17.45 0.29 9.26
CA LYS A 207 18.60 0.00 8.38
C LYS A 207 19.38 -1.27 8.81
N GLY A 208 18.75 -2.16 9.57
CA GLY A 208 19.30 -3.47 9.95
C GLY A 208 19.33 -4.44 8.77
N ASP A 209 20.07 -5.54 8.92
CA ASP A 209 20.18 -6.57 7.89
C ASP A 209 19.09 -7.62 8.07
N TYR A 210 18.49 -8.06 6.97
CA TYR A 210 17.53 -9.15 6.97
C TYR A 210 18.13 -10.45 7.47
N LYS A 211 17.31 -11.29 8.10
CA LYS A 211 17.66 -12.69 8.38
C LYS A 211 17.83 -13.46 7.08
N ASP A 212 18.76 -14.39 7.07
CA ASP A 212 19.03 -15.25 5.92
C ASP A 212 17.88 -16.24 5.64
N THR A 213 16.94 -16.38 6.61
CA THR A 213 15.71 -17.19 6.50
C THR A 213 14.57 -16.48 5.78
N VAL A 214 14.70 -15.19 5.45
CA VAL A 214 13.71 -14.48 4.66
C VAL A 214 13.70 -15.02 3.23
N LYS A 215 12.57 -15.57 2.82
CA LYS A 215 12.36 -16.09 1.46
C LYS A 215 12.16 -14.91 0.51
N GLU A 216 13.23 -14.53 -0.18
CA GLU A 216 13.20 -13.43 -1.13
C GLU A 216 12.32 -13.77 -2.35
N GLN A 217 11.38 -12.88 -2.65
CA GLN A 217 10.45 -13.00 -3.77
C GLN A 217 10.74 -11.93 -4.84
N PRO A 218 10.61 -12.27 -6.13
CA PRO A 218 10.83 -11.32 -7.21
C PRO A 218 9.75 -10.24 -7.28
N GLY A 219 8.52 -10.54 -6.87
CA GLY A 219 7.36 -9.66 -6.99
C GLY A 219 6.52 -9.56 -5.72
N SER A 220 5.71 -8.52 -5.67
CA SER A 220 4.75 -8.25 -4.58
C SER A 220 3.67 -9.34 -4.49
N ALA A 221 3.15 -9.76 -5.65
CA ALA A 221 2.18 -10.86 -5.73
C ALA A 221 2.74 -12.17 -5.18
N SER A 222 4.01 -12.48 -5.45
CA SER A 222 4.66 -13.71 -4.97
C SER A 222 4.83 -13.73 -3.45
N VAL A 223 5.07 -12.57 -2.81
CA VAL A 223 5.07 -12.45 -1.34
C VAL A 223 3.69 -12.80 -0.79
N VAL A 224 2.63 -12.18 -1.32
CA VAL A 224 1.25 -12.40 -0.86
C VAL A 224 0.82 -13.85 -1.09
N MET A 225 1.19 -14.45 -2.23
CA MET A 225 0.93 -15.86 -2.51
C MET A 225 1.63 -16.77 -1.49
N GLY A 226 2.93 -16.53 -1.21
CA GLY A 226 3.66 -17.31 -0.23
C GLY A 226 3.06 -17.26 1.17
N VAL A 227 2.54 -16.10 1.60
CA VAL A 227 1.82 -15.95 2.87
C VAL A 227 0.45 -16.65 2.83
N THR A 228 -0.25 -16.59 1.68
CA THR A 228 -1.54 -17.26 1.50
C THR A 228 -1.42 -18.79 1.62
N GLU A 229 -0.42 -19.36 0.98
CA GLU A 229 -0.20 -20.80 0.92
C GLU A 229 0.40 -21.39 2.21
N ASN A 230 0.97 -20.53 3.05
CA ASN A 230 1.63 -20.94 4.28
C ASN A 230 0.90 -20.36 5.50
N ARG A 231 0.24 -21.25 6.28
CA ARG A 231 -0.49 -20.86 7.49
C ARG A 231 0.39 -20.11 8.49
N SER A 232 1.68 -20.44 8.61
CA SER A 232 2.63 -19.75 9.48
C SER A 232 3.38 -18.60 8.78
N GLY A 233 2.90 -18.20 7.59
CA GLY A 233 3.51 -17.15 6.79
C GLY A 233 3.30 -15.75 7.36
N ILE A 234 4.36 -14.95 7.28
CA ILE A 234 4.37 -13.50 7.48
C ILE A 234 5.23 -12.87 6.40
N GLY A 235 4.78 -11.77 5.82
CA GLY A 235 5.51 -11.10 4.75
C GLY A 235 5.09 -9.63 4.62
N TYR A 236 5.79 -8.86 3.78
CA TYR A 236 5.48 -7.46 3.55
C TYR A 236 5.32 -7.15 2.05
N SER A 237 4.30 -6.37 1.73
CA SER A 237 4.00 -5.94 0.36
C SER A 237 3.15 -4.67 0.37
N GLY A 238 3.06 -3.97 -0.77
CA GLY A 238 2.11 -2.87 -0.93
C GLY A 238 0.67 -3.32 -0.71
N ILE A 239 -0.14 -2.44 -0.13
CA ILE A 239 -1.54 -2.76 0.23
C ILE A 239 -2.39 -3.16 -0.98
N GLY A 240 -2.09 -2.64 -2.17
CA GLY A 240 -2.79 -2.96 -3.41
C GLY A 240 -2.70 -4.44 -3.81
N TYR A 241 -1.75 -5.20 -3.27
CA TYR A 241 -1.63 -6.64 -3.51
C TYR A 241 -2.41 -7.52 -2.52
N LYS A 242 -3.16 -6.92 -1.59
CA LYS A 242 -3.97 -7.67 -0.62
C LYS A 242 -4.99 -8.55 -1.32
N THR A 243 -5.03 -9.83 -0.93
CA THR A 243 -6.03 -10.81 -1.38
C THR A 243 -6.85 -11.33 -0.20
N SER A 244 -7.89 -12.11 -0.47
CA SER A 244 -8.69 -12.78 0.57
C SER A 244 -7.92 -13.85 1.34
N GLY A 245 -6.76 -14.31 0.84
CA GLY A 245 -5.91 -15.30 1.50
C GLY A 245 -5.02 -14.75 2.60
N VAL A 246 -4.92 -13.42 2.71
CA VAL A 246 -4.10 -12.72 3.71
C VAL A 246 -4.90 -11.65 4.43
N LYS A 247 -4.42 -11.28 5.62
CA LYS A 247 -4.84 -10.05 6.29
C LYS A 247 -3.63 -9.18 6.58
N ALA A 248 -3.80 -7.87 6.40
CA ALA A 248 -2.86 -6.88 6.87
C ALA A 248 -3.08 -6.66 8.38
N ILE A 249 -2.01 -6.55 9.14
CA ILE A 249 -2.09 -6.30 10.58
C ILE A 249 -1.83 -4.83 10.89
N ALA A 250 -2.41 -4.36 12.01
CA ALA A 250 -2.17 -3.01 12.49
C ALA A 250 -0.73 -2.87 12.99
N LEU A 251 -0.11 -1.70 12.78
CA LEU A 251 1.26 -1.43 13.22
C LEU A 251 1.31 -0.22 14.16
N SER A 252 2.18 -0.30 15.17
CA SER A 252 2.57 0.85 15.99
C SER A 252 4.04 1.18 15.78
N ALA A 253 4.42 2.45 15.92
CA ALA A 253 5.82 2.87 15.79
C ALA A 253 6.69 2.33 16.94
N LYS A 254 6.13 2.23 18.14
CA LYS A 254 6.83 1.74 19.34
C LYS A 254 5.98 0.73 20.10
N GLU A 255 6.63 -0.05 20.95
CA GLU A 255 5.93 -0.91 21.90
C GLU A 255 5.05 -0.09 22.86
N GLY A 256 3.86 -0.61 23.17
CA GLY A 256 2.89 0.05 24.06
C GLY A 256 2.09 1.19 23.43
N GLU A 257 2.43 1.65 22.22
CA GLU A 257 1.61 2.61 21.47
C GLU A 257 0.41 1.92 20.80
N ALA A 258 -0.66 2.68 20.59
CA ALA A 258 -1.81 2.20 19.84
C ALA A 258 -1.43 1.89 18.38
N ALA A 259 -1.70 0.66 17.95
CA ALA A 259 -1.45 0.25 16.58
C ALA A 259 -2.52 0.82 15.63
N ALA A 260 -2.09 1.28 14.48
CA ALA A 260 -2.94 1.83 13.42
C ALA A 260 -3.13 0.81 12.28
N GLU A 261 -4.36 0.70 11.79
CA GLU A 261 -4.67 -0.08 10.59
C GLU A 261 -4.10 0.57 9.33
N PRO A 262 -3.71 -0.22 8.30
CA PRO A 262 -3.18 0.31 7.04
C PRO A 262 -4.30 0.86 6.13
N ASN A 263 -5.06 1.83 6.62
CA ASN A 263 -6.17 2.48 5.91
C ASN A 263 -5.84 3.92 5.53
N TYR A 264 -6.69 4.52 4.69
CA TYR A 264 -6.48 5.84 4.11
C TYR A 264 -6.33 6.94 5.17
N GLU A 265 -7.20 6.94 6.19
CA GLU A 265 -7.17 7.94 7.26
C GLU A 265 -5.87 7.90 8.06
N ASN A 266 -5.42 6.70 8.42
CA ASN A 266 -4.18 6.52 9.18
C ASN A 266 -2.93 6.83 8.35
N VAL A 267 -2.98 6.62 7.02
CA VAL A 267 -1.90 7.03 6.11
C VAL A 267 -1.84 8.54 5.98
N LEU A 268 -2.96 9.22 5.74
CA LEU A 268 -3.00 10.68 5.62
C LEU A 268 -2.62 11.40 6.93
N SER A 269 -3.06 10.88 8.07
CA SER A 269 -2.71 11.45 9.37
C SER A 269 -1.31 11.09 9.86
N GLY A 270 -0.57 10.24 9.14
CA GLY A 270 0.77 9.78 9.53
C GLY A 270 0.78 8.81 10.71
N LYS A 271 -0.39 8.29 11.13
CA LYS A 271 -0.49 7.31 12.22
C LYS A 271 0.04 5.93 11.83
N TYR A 272 -0.16 5.52 10.56
CA TYR A 272 0.38 4.26 10.08
C TYR A 272 1.88 4.41 9.77
N PRO A 273 2.78 3.70 10.47
CA PRO A 273 4.21 4.01 10.45
C PRO A 273 4.93 3.65 9.15
N LEU A 274 4.36 2.76 8.33
CA LEU A 274 4.91 2.36 7.04
C LEU A 274 4.15 2.98 5.85
N SER A 275 3.64 4.20 6.03
CA SER A 275 3.05 5.00 4.95
C SER A 275 4.12 5.51 4.00
N ARG A 276 3.85 5.48 2.69
CA ARG A 276 4.75 6.02 1.66
C ARG A 276 4.01 6.55 0.46
N THR A 277 4.67 7.41 -0.31
CA THR A 277 4.25 7.80 -1.64
C THR A 277 4.91 6.88 -2.69
N LEU A 278 4.15 6.52 -3.70
CA LEU A 278 4.64 5.87 -4.92
C LEU A 278 4.93 6.95 -5.97
N TYR A 279 6.00 6.79 -6.72
CA TYR A 279 6.52 7.83 -7.62
C TYR A 279 6.69 7.32 -9.05
N ILE A 280 6.62 8.24 -10.01
CA ILE A 280 7.16 8.09 -11.35
C ILE A 280 8.25 9.17 -11.53
N TYR A 281 9.46 8.78 -11.85
CA TYR A 281 10.55 9.68 -12.20
C TYR A 281 10.63 9.86 -13.70
N VAL A 282 10.91 11.09 -14.13
CA VAL A 282 11.09 11.47 -15.55
C VAL A 282 12.27 12.41 -15.71
N GLY A 283 12.91 12.37 -16.86
CA GLY A 283 13.93 13.32 -17.26
C GLY A 283 13.30 14.58 -17.87
N LYS A 284 12.89 15.54 -17.03
CA LYS A 284 12.37 16.84 -17.48
C LYS A 284 13.49 17.87 -17.41
N GLU A 285 13.96 18.30 -18.59
CA GLU A 285 14.97 19.37 -18.68
C GLU A 285 14.34 20.70 -18.24
N PRO A 286 15.06 21.52 -17.42
CA PRO A 286 14.57 22.84 -17.01
C PRO A 286 14.16 23.70 -18.21
N ASN A 287 13.02 24.36 -18.10
CA ASN A 287 12.46 25.27 -19.13
C ASN A 287 12.13 24.59 -20.48
N LYS A 288 12.13 23.28 -20.55
CA LYS A 288 11.65 22.52 -21.72
C LYS A 288 10.44 21.67 -21.35
N PRO A 289 9.41 21.58 -22.21
CA PRO A 289 8.29 20.70 -21.98
C PRO A 289 8.73 19.24 -22.12
N LEU A 290 8.05 18.36 -21.40
CA LEU A 290 8.14 16.93 -21.66
C LEU A 290 7.60 16.58 -23.07
N PRO A 291 8.04 15.47 -23.69
CA PRO A 291 7.38 14.93 -24.86
C PRO A 291 5.86 14.79 -24.60
N ALA A 292 5.04 15.19 -25.57
CA ALA A 292 3.59 15.29 -25.42
C ALA A 292 2.95 14.01 -24.84
N VAL A 293 3.36 12.83 -25.31
CA VAL A 293 2.84 11.55 -24.84
C VAL A 293 3.18 11.31 -23.36
N THR A 294 4.39 11.67 -22.93
CA THR A 294 4.83 11.51 -21.52
C THR A 294 4.09 12.50 -20.61
N ALA A 295 3.99 13.78 -21.03
CA ALA A 295 3.27 14.79 -20.28
C ALA A 295 1.79 14.43 -20.10
N GLU A 296 1.12 14.05 -21.17
CA GLU A 296 -0.32 13.71 -21.15
C GLU A 296 -0.58 12.41 -20.36
N PHE A 297 0.31 11.42 -20.44
CA PHE A 297 0.19 10.24 -19.60
C PHE A 297 0.26 10.59 -18.11
N LEU A 298 1.21 11.44 -17.70
CA LEU A 298 1.31 11.88 -16.29
C LEU A 298 0.13 12.73 -15.85
N LYS A 299 -0.40 13.60 -16.73
CA LYS A 299 -1.65 14.34 -16.45
C LYS A 299 -2.84 13.40 -16.30
N PHE A 300 -2.94 12.35 -17.15
CA PHE A 300 -3.96 11.32 -17.01
C PHE A 300 -3.84 10.58 -15.66
N VAL A 301 -2.64 10.16 -15.27
CA VAL A 301 -2.38 9.50 -13.97
C VAL A 301 -2.83 10.36 -12.79
N LEU A 302 -2.60 11.68 -12.88
CA LEU A 302 -2.96 12.66 -11.85
C LEU A 302 -4.40 13.19 -11.96
N SER A 303 -5.17 12.78 -12.96
CA SER A 303 -6.58 13.15 -13.11
C SER A 303 -7.48 12.34 -12.21
N LYS A 304 -8.78 12.71 -12.17
CA LYS A 304 -9.80 11.95 -11.45
C LYS A 304 -9.83 10.48 -11.89
N GLU A 305 -9.85 10.22 -13.18
CA GLU A 305 -9.87 8.87 -13.77
C GLU A 305 -8.60 8.08 -13.41
N GLY A 306 -7.45 8.74 -13.42
CA GLY A 306 -6.18 8.13 -12.99
C GLY A 306 -6.17 7.75 -11.52
N GLN A 307 -6.74 8.59 -10.65
CA GLN A 307 -6.84 8.32 -9.21
C GLN A 307 -7.96 7.30 -8.89
N GLU A 308 -9.03 7.21 -9.68
CA GLU A 308 -10.01 6.13 -9.60
C GLU A 308 -9.39 4.76 -9.89
N ILE A 309 -8.42 4.71 -10.82
CA ILE A 309 -7.62 3.49 -11.07
C ILE A 309 -6.76 3.12 -9.85
N VAL A 310 -6.18 4.10 -9.14
CA VAL A 310 -5.43 3.87 -7.90
C VAL A 310 -6.31 3.17 -6.87
N VAL A 311 -7.53 3.66 -6.63
CA VAL A 311 -8.51 3.07 -5.71
C VAL A 311 -8.89 1.66 -6.16
N LYS A 312 -9.15 1.47 -7.44
CA LYS A 312 -9.54 0.18 -8.01
C LYS A 312 -8.46 -0.90 -7.86
N ASP A 313 -7.18 -0.53 -7.94
CA ASP A 313 -6.04 -1.43 -7.71
C ASP A 313 -5.73 -1.64 -6.22
N GLY A 314 -6.54 -1.05 -5.31
CA GLY A 314 -6.42 -1.21 -3.86
C GLY A 314 -5.37 -0.33 -3.21
N TYR A 315 -4.78 0.61 -3.94
CA TYR A 315 -3.93 1.67 -3.38
C TYR A 315 -4.77 2.87 -2.93
N LEU A 316 -4.10 3.90 -2.44
CA LEU A 316 -4.74 5.06 -1.84
C LEU A 316 -4.53 6.29 -2.73
N PRO A 317 -5.61 7.03 -3.08
CA PRO A 317 -5.50 8.17 -3.97
C PRO A 317 -4.80 9.34 -3.28
N LEU A 318 -4.23 10.22 -4.10
CA LEU A 318 -3.65 11.48 -3.63
C LEU A 318 -4.77 12.45 -3.25
N PRO A 319 -4.58 13.28 -2.20
CA PRO A 319 -5.41 14.47 -1.99
C PRO A 319 -5.26 15.48 -3.13
N SER A 320 -6.31 16.26 -3.42
CA SER A 320 -6.30 17.27 -4.49
C SER A 320 -5.16 18.28 -4.40
N GLU A 321 -4.84 18.74 -3.19
CA GLU A 321 -3.71 19.67 -2.96
C GLU A 321 -2.35 19.07 -3.33
N VAL A 322 -2.20 17.74 -3.18
CA VAL A 322 -0.99 17.03 -3.62
C VAL A 322 -0.99 16.90 -5.14
N VAL A 323 -2.12 16.53 -5.74
CA VAL A 323 -2.27 16.44 -7.20
C VAL A 323 -1.92 17.77 -7.88
N GLU A 324 -2.41 18.89 -7.39
CA GLU A 324 -2.08 20.22 -7.91
C GLU A 324 -0.58 20.50 -7.90
N LYS A 325 0.10 20.17 -6.79
CA LYS A 325 1.55 20.33 -6.66
C LYS A 325 2.32 19.42 -7.62
N GLU A 326 1.85 18.20 -7.82
CA GLU A 326 2.49 17.26 -8.74
C GLU A 326 2.27 17.66 -10.21
N LEU A 327 1.07 18.14 -10.58
CA LEU A 327 0.78 18.70 -11.91
C LEU A 327 1.65 19.92 -12.23
N ALA A 328 1.90 20.80 -11.23
CA ALA A 328 2.74 21.97 -11.42
C ALA A 328 4.19 21.65 -11.84
N LYS A 329 4.68 20.45 -11.51
CA LYS A 329 6.03 20.00 -11.91
C LYS A 329 6.13 19.61 -13.38
N LEU A 330 5.00 19.43 -14.06
CA LEU A 330 4.96 19.05 -15.47
C LEU A 330 5.09 20.25 -16.42
N ASN A 331 4.87 21.46 -15.91
CA ASN A 331 4.93 22.73 -16.65
C ASN A 331 6.35 23.25 -16.81
#